data_78ec5159089af29da7835d7c32beec83
#
_entry.id   78ec5159089af29da7835d7c32beec83
#
_cell.length_a   1.000
_cell.length_b   1.000
_cell.length_c   1.000
_cell.angle_alpha   90.00
_cell.angle_beta   90.00
_cell.angle_gamma   90.00
#
_symmetry.space_group_name_H-M   'P 1'
#
loop_
_entity.id
_entity.type
_entity.pdbx_description
1 polymer ?
#
loop_
_entity_poly.entity_id
_entity_poly.type
_entity_poly.pdbx_seq_one_letter_code
_entity_poly.pdbx_strand_id
1 'polypeptide(L)'
;MNNIVVYVHGKGGSAEETAHYKALFPDSEVIGFDYLAQTPREAREEFPPFFAGLRQHCGRLILIANSIGAFFSLSALDETLVDQALL
;
A
#
# COMPACT_ATOMS: atom_id res chain seq x y z
N MET A 1 16.02 -9.14 6.25
CA MET A 1 15.13 -7.99 6.15
C MET A 1 13.68 -8.42 6.27
N ASN A 2 12.86 -7.61 6.88
CA ASN A 2 11.45 -7.93 7.08
C ASN A 2 10.63 -7.73 5.81
N ASN A 3 9.60 -8.53 5.67
CA ASN A 3 8.60 -8.31 4.63
C ASN A 3 7.56 -7.31 5.15
N ILE A 4 7.15 -6.39 4.30
CA ILE A 4 6.12 -5.42 4.61
C ILE A 4 4.95 -5.59 3.66
N VAL A 5 3.73 -5.63 4.22
CA VAL A 5 2.49 -5.64 3.46
C VAL A 5 1.80 -4.30 3.71
N VAL A 6 1.54 -3.55 2.64
CA VAL A 6 0.84 -2.26 2.73
C VAL A 6 -0.58 -2.43 2.21
N TYR A 7 -1.56 -2.07 3.04
CA TYR A 7 -2.96 -2.07 2.64
C TYR A 7 -3.41 -0.67 2.27
N VAL A 8 -3.95 -0.52 1.07
CA VAL A 8 -4.52 0.74 0.57
C VAL A 8 -6.03 0.58 0.47
N HIS A 9 -6.74 1.27 1.35
CA HIS A 9 -8.20 1.13 1.46
C HIS A 9 -8.94 1.72 0.27
N GLY A 10 -10.19 1.29 0.09
CA GLY A 10 -11.08 1.82 -0.93
C GLY A 10 -11.87 3.02 -0.44
N LYS A 11 -12.77 3.51 -1.29
CA LYS A 11 -13.66 4.62 -0.96
C LYS A 11 -14.57 4.20 0.21
N GLY A 12 -14.64 5.04 1.22
CA GLY A 12 -15.42 4.75 2.42
C GLY A 12 -14.74 3.82 3.41
N GLY A 13 -13.58 3.26 3.06
CA GLY A 13 -12.78 2.46 3.97
C GLY A 13 -11.79 3.30 4.75
N SER A 14 -10.94 2.62 5.51
CA SER A 14 -9.90 3.27 6.29
C SER A 14 -8.71 2.36 6.50
N ALA A 15 -7.60 2.93 6.97
CA ALA A 15 -6.41 2.16 7.32
C ALA A 15 -6.68 1.18 8.48
N GLU A 16 -7.76 1.37 9.23
CA GLU A 16 -8.13 0.46 10.33
C GLU A 16 -8.50 -0.93 9.83
N GLU A 17 -8.92 -1.06 8.58
CA GLU A 17 -9.21 -2.36 7.96
C GLU A 17 -7.96 -3.24 7.88
N THR A 18 -6.79 -2.66 8.08
CA THR A 18 -5.51 -3.37 8.09
C THR A 18 -5.49 -4.53 9.07
N ALA A 19 -6.19 -4.41 10.20
CA ALA A 19 -6.24 -5.46 11.22
C ALA A 19 -6.72 -6.79 10.64
N HIS A 20 -7.61 -6.76 9.65
CA HIS A 20 -8.10 -7.96 8.97
C HIS A 20 -6.97 -8.70 8.24
N TYR A 21 -6.02 -7.96 7.69
CA TYR A 21 -4.93 -8.54 6.91
C TYR A 21 -3.75 -9.00 7.77
N LYS A 22 -3.62 -8.48 8.98
CA LYS A 22 -2.56 -8.92 9.89
C LYS A 22 -2.64 -10.40 10.20
N ALA A 23 -3.85 -10.93 10.31
CA ALA A 23 -4.06 -12.35 10.56
C ALA A 23 -3.67 -13.22 9.36
N LEU A 24 -3.72 -12.67 8.14
CA LEU A 24 -3.39 -13.39 6.91
C LEU A 24 -1.88 -13.39 6.62
N PHE A 25 -1.12 -12.48 7.22
CA PHE A 25 0.31 -12.33 6.98
C PHE A 25 1.06 -12.27 8.33
N PRO A 26 1.05 -13.36 9.11
CA PRO A 26 1.59 -13.34 10.47
C PRO A 26 3.11 -13.12 10.53
N ASP A 27 3.82 -13.42 9.45
CA ASP A 27 5.28 -13.28 9.41
C ASP A 27 5.74 -11.97 8.77
N SER A 28 4.79 -11.06 8.50
CA SER A 28 5.09 -9.79 7.86
C SER A 28 4.58 -8.64 8.72
N GLU A 29 5.19 -7.48 8.55
CA GLU A 29 4.65 -6.25 9.11
C GLU A 29 3.56 -5.74 8.17
N VAL A 30 2.34 -5.58 8.68
CA VAL A 30 1.19 -5.11 7.90
C VAL A 30 0.88 -3.68 8.29
N ILE A 31 0.94 -2.78 7.31
CA ILE A 31 0.78 -1.35 7.52
C ILE A 31 -0.41 -0.86 6.69
N GLY A 32 -1.30 -0.08 7.31
CA GLY A 32 -2.37 0.61 6.60
C GLY A 32 -1.89 1.97 6.14
N PHE A 33 -2.06 2.26 4.85
CA PHE A 33 -1.71 3.57 4.32
C PHE A 33 -2.92 4.49 4.44
N ASP A 34 -2.83 5.43 5.36
CA ASP A 34 -3.89 6.41 5.59
C ASP A 34 -3.69 7.60 4.65
N TYR A 35 -3.90 7.37 3.36
CA TYR A 35 -3.63 8.36 2.33
C TYR A 35 -4.73 9.44 2.27
N LEU A 36 -4.35 10.61 1.78
CA LEU A 36 -5.23 11.76 1.65
C LEU A 36 -5.65 12.05 0.22
N ALA A 37 -5.01 11.42 -0.76
CA ALA A 37 -5.28 11.65 -2.18
C ALA A 37 -6.75 11.37 -2.51
N GLN A 38 -7.34 12.24 -3.32
CA GLN A 38 -8.70 12.09 -3.81
C GLN A 38 -8.76 11.96 -5.33
N THR A 39 -7.62 12.12 -5.99
CA THR A 39 -7.49 12.03 -7.45
C THR A 39 -6.23 11.25 -7.79
N PRO A 40 -6.15 10.68 -9.03
CA PRO A 40 -4.92 10.01 -9.46
C PRO A 40 -3.70 10.93 -9.46
N ARG A 41 -3.91 12.21 -9.75
CA ARG A 41 -2.84 13.20 -9.73
C ARG A 41 -2.26 13.37 -8.34
N GLU A 42 -3.13 13.49 -7.33
CA GLU A 42 -2.69 13.58 -5.94
C GLU A 42 -2.01 12.30 -5.48
N ALA A 43 -2.51 11.15 -5.92
CA ALA A 43 -1.89 9.87 -5.59
C ALA A 43 -0.47 9.78 -6.16
N ARG A 44 -0.25 10.28 -7.37
CA ARG A 44 1.09 10.30 -7.99
C ARG A 44 2.08 11.16 -7.22
N GLU A 45 1.61 12.11 -6.44
CA GLU A 45 2.45 12.95 -5.59
C GLU A 45 2.65 12.33 -4.22
N GLU A 46 1.63 11.69 -3.67
CA GLU A 46 1.62 11.18 -2.29
C GLU A 46 2.18 9.77 -2.15
N PHE A 47 1.80 8.85 -3.05
CA PHE A 47 2.12 7.43 -2.90
C PHE A 47 3.61 7.11 -3.07
N PRO A 48 4.31 7.60 -4.11
CA PRO A 48 5.70 7.20 -4.31
C PRO A 48 6.63 7.50 -3.14
N PRO A 49 6.59 8.68 -2.48
CA PRO A 49 7.46 8.93 -1.34
C PRO A 49 7.22 7.98 -0.17
N PHE A 50 5.94 7.65 0.08
CA PHE A 50 5.58 6.73 1.15
C PHE A 50 6.15 5.33 0.89
N PHE A 51 5.93 4.81 -0.31
CA PHE A 51 6.40 3.47 -0.67
C PHE A 51 7.92 3.41 -0.79
N ALA A 52 8.56 4.46 -1.32
CA ALA A 52 10.00 4.51 -1.40
C ALA A 52 10.65 4.48 -0.01
N GLY A 53 10.05 5.17 0.96
CA GLY A 53 10.51 5.15 2.34
C GLY A 53 10.45 3.76 2.94
N LEU A 54 9.32 3.05 2.73
CA LEU A 54 9.17 1.68 3.21
C LEU A 54 10.13 0.74 2.50
N ARG A 55 10.34 0.92 1.21
CA ARG A 55 11.21 0.07 0.40
C ARG A 55 12.64 0.01 0.93
N GLN A 56 13.11 1.09 1.54
CA GLN A 56 14.44 1.17 2.11
C GLN A 56 14.60 0.31 3.37
N HIS A 57 13.50 -0.11 3.98
CA HIS A 57 13.50 -0.82 5.25
C HIS A 57 12.94 -2.24 5.17
N CYS A 58 12.69 -2.74 3.97
CA CYS A 58 12.13 -4.08 3.82
C CYS A 58 12.84 -4.87 2.73
N GLY A 59 12.80 -6.20 2.85
CA GLY A 59 13.32 -7.09 1.81
C GLY A 59 12.30 -7.30 0.70
N ARG A 60 11.00 -7.36 1.05
CA ARG A 60 9.92 -7.55 0.10
C ARG A 60 8.75 -6.65 0.48
N LEU A 61 8.22 -5.94 -0.48
CA LEU A 61 7.09 -5.05 -0.29
C LEU A 61 5.89 -5.55 -1.11
N ILE A 62 4.80 -5.87 -0.42
CA ILE A 62 3.58 -6.39 -1.02
C ILE A 62 2.47 -5.36 -0.84
N LEU A 63 1.75 -5.09 -1.91
CA LEU A 63 0.64 -4.15 -1.91
C LEU A 63 -0.68 -4.91 -1.98
N ILE A 64 -1.60 -4.58 -1.09
CA ILE A 64 -3.00 -5.02 -1.15
C ILE A 64 -3.85 -3.76 -1.27
N ALA A 65 -4.67 -3.68 -2.32
CA ALA A 65 -5.47 -2.49 -2.55
C ALA A 65 -6.87 -2.86 -3.01
N ASN A 66 -7.85 -2.06 -2.59
CA ASN A 66 -9.25 -2.26 -2.94
C ASN A 66 -9.81 -1.04 -3.66
N SER A 67 -10.68 -1.28 -4.65
CA SER A 67 -11.52 -0.25 -5.26
C SER A 67 -10.69 0.95 -5.76
N ILE A 68 -11.01 2.17 -5.32
CA ILE A 68 -10.29 3.37 -5.72
C ILE A 68 -8.82 3.36 -5.27
N GLY A 69 -8.53 2.67 -4.16
CA GLY A 69 -7.15 2.49 -3.72
C GLY A 69 -6.32 1.73 -4.73
N ALA A 70 -6.91 0.71 -5.37
CA ALA A 70 -6.23 -0.04 -6.43
C ALA A 70 -5.97 0.86 -7.64
N PHE A 71 -6.95 1.68 -8.03
CA PHE A 71 -6.80 2.62 -9.14
C PHE A 71 -5.68 3.64 -8.88
N PHE A 72 -5.67 4.22 -7.68
CA PHE A 72 -4.61 5.17 -7.29
C PHE A 72 -3.24 4.51 -7.29
N SER A 73 -3.15 3.28 -6.78
CA SER A 73 -1.89 2.54 -6.73
C SER A 73 -1.36 2.24 -8.12
N LEU A 74 -2.23 1.79 -9.02
CA LEU A 74 -1.84 1.53 -10.42
C LEU A 74 -1.39 2.80 -11.13
N SER A 75 -1.99 3.95 -10.79
CA SER A 75 -1.64 5.23 -11.40
C SER A 75 -0.33 5.81 -10.88
N ALA A 76 0.04 5.49 -9.65
CA ALA A 76 1.12 6.17 -8.93
C ALA A 76 2.37 5.33 -8.70
N LEU A 77 2.25 3.99 -8.73
CA LEU A 77 3.33 3.09 -8.35
C LEU A 77 3.80 2.28 -9.54
N ASP A 78 5.07 1.90 -9.51
CA ASP A 78 5.67 1.03 -10.53
C ASP A 78 6.36 -0.16 -9.85
N GLU A 79 6.87 -1.08 -10.67
CA GLU A 79 7.49 -2.31 -10.19
C GLU A 79 8.80 -2.10 -9.43
N THR A 80 9.37 -0.90 -9.44
CA THR A 80 10.57 -0.61 -8.64
C THR A 80 10.21 -0.38 -7.18
N LEU A 81 8.95 -0.04 -6.89
CA LEU A 81 8.48 0.29 -5.54
C LEU A 81 7.79 -0.88 -4.85
N VAL A 82 7.24 -1.82 -5.60
CA VAL A 82 6.44 -2.92 -5.05
C VAL A 82 6.83 -4.23 -5.72
N ASP A 83 7.04 -5.28 -4.93
CA ASP A 83 7.39 -6.61 -5.46
C ASP A 83 6.18 -7.38 -5.96
N GLN A 84 5.02 -7.20 -5.32
CA GLN A 84 3.79 -7.89 -5.65
C GLN A 84 2.60 -7.03 -5.29
N ALA A 85 1.58 -7.04 -6.14
CA ALA A 85 0.35 -6.30 -5.89
C ALA A 85 -0.85 -7.25 -5.99
N LEU A 86 -1.73 -7.19 -4.99
CA LEU A 86 -2.99 -7.93 -4.93
C LEU A 86 -4.13 -6.90 -4.99
N LEU A 87 -4.69 -6.73 -6.17
CA LEU A 87 -5.67 -5.67 -6.45
C LEU A 87 -7.10 -6.18 -6.57
#